data_2b4fd9d4d0c57b2e69a14bbec4b8bc13
#
_entry.id   2b4fd9d4d0c57b2e69a14bbec4b8bc13
#
_cell.length_a   1.000
_cell.length_b   1.000
_cell.length_c   1.000
_cell.angle_alpha   90.00
_cell.angle_beta   90.00
_cell.angle_gamma   90.00
#
_symmetry.space_group_name_H-M   'P 1'
#
loop_
_entity.id
_entity.type
_entity.pdbx_description
1 polymer ?
#
loop_
_entity_poly.entity_id
_entity_poly.type
_entity_poly.pdbx_seq_one_letter_code
_entity_poly.pdbx_strand_id
1 'polypeptide(L)'
;MKKRRILSITAAVVSCMIFISAAAFAEGTDENIGYETFCTELADVLREKHVDGGSAQNTDEYLKNVGVFDNIADLNTNGEMRYIDAKAMLINALSDDKDKIMQLGKYPTGYAIAYKALFGETEDERNLPSNSLLTRAKADEILRLAKRYVCDKTWLAAYNAVKDSGLFVPTDYSAENMSRTLTRAEAAMTIAAVKADEISKLSDYEPDFVDVTAGTAASGAIGALQKLGIFNGYEDGTFRPDNNISILEFYKACICAADLEQYGRGEYPDRYTALVTYFDLCGGMGNKTEFFEKLDTPITYGQAIQIVYNIWLDKENVMLGDLSKTEE
;
A
#
# COMPACT_ATOMS: atom_id res chain seq x y z
N MET A 1 28.52 16.23 5.57
CA MET A 1 27.45 16.83 4.74
C MET A 1 26.33 15.84 4.36
N LYS A 2 26.13 14.71 5.07
CA LYS A 2 25.09 13.69 4.78
C LYS A 2 23.85 13.75 5.70
N LYS A 3 23.88 14.56 6.77
CA LYS A 3 22.76 14.64 7.75
C LYS A 3 21.59 15.54 7.35
N ARG A 4 21.67 16.33 6.26
CA ARG A 4 20.60 17.26 5.88
C ARG A 4 19.59 16.71 4.86
N ARG A 5 19.84 15.56 4.22
CA ARG A 5 18.92 14.99 3.23
C ARG A 5 17.82 14.12 3.82
N ILE A 6 18.03 13.53 5.00
CA ILE A 6 17.02 12.68 5.65
C ILE A 6 15.88 13.52 6.25
N LEU A 7 16.15 14.77 6.69
CA LEU A 7 15.12 15.63 7.26
C LEU A 7 14.15 16.27 6.26
N SER A 8 14.51 16.35 4.97
CA SER A 8 13.65 17.04 3.99
C SER A 8 12.57 16.15 3.38
N ILE A 9 12.72 14.84 3.43
CA ILE A 9 11.74 13.89 2.88
C ILE A 9 10.64 13.59 3.91
N THR A 10 10.97 13.59 5.19
CA THR A 10 10.00 13.40 6.27
C THR A 10 8.99 14.57 6.40
N ALA A 11 9.36 15.78 6.03
CA ALA A 11 8.46 16.94 6.16
C ALA A 11 7.31 16.95 5.13
N ALA A 12 7.49 16.38 3.94
CA ALA A 12 6.46 16.35 2.91
C ALA A 12 5.42 15.23 3.15
N VAL A 13 5.85 14.09 3.70
CA VAL A 13 4.95 12.95 4.01
C VAL A 13 4.10 13.23 5.25
N VAL A 14 4.65 13.92 6.25
CA VAL A 14 3.93 14.27 7.49
C VAL A 14 2.84 15.32 7.27
N SER A 15 2.97 16.20 6.26
CA SER A 15 1.98 17.25 6.02
C SER A 15 0.66 16.77 5.39
N CYS A 16 0.61 15.60 4.77
CA CYS A 16 -0.61 15.03 4.18
C CYS A 16 -1.41 14.13 5.13
N MET A 17 -0.81 13.64 6.23
CA MET A 17 -1.50 12.73 7.16
C MET A 17 -2.39 13.42 8.20
N ILE A 18 -2.42 14.75 8.28
CA ILE A 18 -3.09 15.48 9.38
C ILE A 18 -4.62 15.66 9.16
N PHE A 19 -5.19 15.27 8.04
CA PHE A 19 -6.62 15.50 7.75
C PHE A 19 -7.47 14.24 7.56
N ILE A 20 -7.10 13.11 8.13
CA ILE A 20 -8.11 12.05 8.34
C ILE A 20 -8.75 12.36 9.69
N SER A 21 -9.90 13.03 9.62
CA SER A 21 -10.69 13.42 10.77
C SER A 21 -10.96 12.22 11.69
N ALA A 22 -10.78 12.44 12.98
CA ALA A 22 -11.18 11.57 14.08
C ALA A 22 -12.72 11.37 14.21
N ALA A 23 -13.41 11.17 13.13
CA ALA A 23 -14.88 11.11 13.12
C ALA A 23 -15.39 9.80 12.54
N ALA A 24 -15.03 8.68 13.13
CA ALA A 24 -15.78 7.42 13.13
C ALA A 24 -15.06 6.34 13.96
N PHE A 25 -14.58 6.65 15.16
CA PHE A 25 -14.22 5.62 16.11
C PHE A 25 -15.38 5.46 17.09
N ALA A 26 -16.00 4.28 17.07
CA ALA A 26 -16.76 3.82 18.22
C ALA A 26 -15.87 4.05 19.46
N GLU A 27 -16.45 4.56 20.55
CA GLU A 27 -15.78 4.75 21.83
C GLU A 27 -15.09 3.43 22.23
N GLY A 28 -13.81 3.30 21.87
CA GLY A 28 -12.96 2.22 22.37
C GLY A 28 -12.89 2.39 23.88
N THR A 29 -13.16 1.35 24.60
CA THR A 29 -13.06 1.35 26.06
C THR A 29 -11.64 1.72 26.47
N ASP A 30 -11.47 2.52 27.53
CA ASP A 30 -10.15 2.87 28.13
C ASP A 30 -9.48 1.64 28.80
N GLU A 31 -9.90 0.43 28.45
CA GLU A 31 -9.38 -0.81 28.97
C GLU A 31 -7.96 -1.08 28.48
N ASN A 32 -7.07 -1.42 29.40
CA ASN A 32 -5.71 -1.81 29.10
C ASN A 32 -5.68 -3.19 28.45
N ILE A 33 -4.81 -3.33 27.45
CA ILE A 33 -4.60 -4.59 26.75
C ILE A 33 -3.33 -5.27 27.26
N GLY A 34 -3.46 -6.55 27.57
CA GLY A 34 -2.35 -7.39 28.01
C GLY A 34 -1.48 -7.87 26.85
N TYR A 35 -0.26 -8.28 27.20
CA TYR A 35 0.74 -8.83 26.27
C TYR A 35 0.16 -9.96 25.39
N GLU A 36 -0.43 -10.98 26.02
CA GLU A 36 -0.93 -12.17 25.33
C GLU A 36 -2.02 -11.81 24.29
N THR A 37 -2.94 -10.94 24.67
CA THR A 37 -4.02 -10.49 23.77
C THR A 37 -3.46 -9.73 22.58
N PHE A 38 -2.62 -8.73 22.82
CA PHE A 38 -2.04 -7.94 21.72
C PHE A 38 -1.16 -8.78 20.81
N CYS A 39 -0.31 -9.65 21.36
CA CYS A 39 0.56 -10.52 20.56
C CYS A 39 -0.23 -11.51 19.70
N THR A 40 -1.35 -12.04 20.22
CA THR A 40 -2.24 -12.91 19.45
C THR A 40 -2.85 -12.17 18.27
N GLU A 41 -3.42 -10.99 18.53
CA GLU A 41 -4.04 -10.17 17.48
C GLU A 41 -3.02 -9.68 16.44
N LEU A 42 -1.82 -9.27 16.87
CA LEU A 42 -0.74 -8.90 15.95
C LEU A 42 -0.29 -10.08 15.09
N ALA A 43 -0.12 -11.26 15.69
CA ALA A 43 0.25 -12.46 14.94
C ALA A 43 -0.82 -12.84 13.92
N ASP A 44 -2.10 -12.68 14.24
CA ASP A 44 -3.19 -12.95 13.32
C ASP A 44 -3.16 -11.99 12.13
N VAL A 45 -2.90 -10.68 12.37
CA VAL A 45 -2.69 -9.70 11.30
C VAL A 45 -1.49 -10.09 10.42
N LEU A 46 -0.37 -10.47 11.02
CA LEU A 46 0.83 -10.84 10.27
C LEU A 46 0.62 -12.12 9.44
N ARG A 47 -0.09 -13.11 9.98
CA ARG A 47 -0.48 -14.33 9.25
C ARG A 47 -1.44 -14.03 8.12
N GLU A 48 -2.41 -13.15 8.32
CA GLU A 48 -3.32 -12.67 7.27
C GLU A 48 -2.54 -12.00 6.13
N LYS A 49 -1.44 -11.31 6.46
CA LYS A 49 -0.50 -10.72 5.50
C LYS A 49 0.54 -11.72 4.99
N HIS A 50 0.41 -13.00 5.29
CA HIS A 50 1.32 -14.08 4.86
C HIS A 50 2.79 -13.86 5.26
N VAL A 51 3.05 -13.14 6.34
CA VAL A 51 4.41 -13.00 6.87
C VAL A 51 4.90 -14.36 7.34
N ASP A 52 6.01 -14.83 6.78
CA ASP A 52 6.53 -16.15 7.06
C ASP A 52 7.16 -16.21 8.47
N GLY A 53 6.53 -16.94 9.37
CA GLY A 53 7.05 -17.26 10.70
C GLY A 53 7.69 -18.65 10.78
N GLY A 54 7.95 -19.28 9.65
CA GLY A 54 8.52 -20.63 9.59
C GLY A 54 7.61 -21.69 10.21
N SER A 55 8.22 -22.71 10.83
CA SER A 55 7.52 -23.84 11.48
C SER A 55 7.13 -23.57 12.94
N ALA A 56 6.77 -22.32 13.28
CA ALA A 56 6.41 -21.93 14.64
C ALA A 56 5.20 -22.72 15.18
N GLN A 57 5.31 -23.21 16.41
CA GLN A 57 4.27 -24.02 17.07
C GLN A 57 3.28 -23.20 17.91
N ASN A 58 3.64 -21.96 18.24
CA ASN A 58 2.83 -21.05 19.02
C ASN A 58 3.04 -19.58 18.60
N THR A 59 2.24 -18.68 19.15
CA THR A 59 2.26 -17.25 18.83
C THR A 59 3.59 -16.57 19.13
N ASP A 60 4.18 -16.83 20.30
CA ASP A 60 5.46 -16.20 20.69
C ASP A 60 6.61 -16.66 19.79
N GLU A 61 6.65 -17.94 19.47
CA GLU A 61 7.65 -18.47 18.54
C GLU A 61 7.48 -17.88 17.13
N TYR A 62 6.25 -17.75 16.68
CA TYR A 62 5.95 -17.10 15.40
C TYR A 62 6.44 -15.65 15.39
N LEU A 63 6.04 -14.84 16.36
CA LEU A 63 6.44 -13.43 16.44
C LEU A 63 7.96 -13.26 16.62
N LYS A 64 8.61 -14.18 17.32
CA LYS A 64 10.07 -14.23 17.45
C LYS A 64 10.75 -14.54 16.12
N ASN A 65 10.24 -15.51 15.38
CA ASN A 65 10.78 -15.89 14.07
C ASN A 65 10.64 -14.76 13.04
N VAL A 66 9.53 -14.00 13.11
CA VAL A 66 9.31 -12.79 12.31
C VAL A 66 10.24 -11.64 12.76
N GLY A 67 10.81 -11.72 13.97
CA GLY A 67 11.71 -10.71 14.53
C GLY A 67 10.99 -9.51 15.14
N VAL A 68 9.73 -9.66 15.51
CA VAL A 68 8.89 -8.59 16.11
C VAL A 68 9.46 -8.13 17.45
N PHE A 69 10.12 -9.02 18.21
CA PHE A 69 10.68 -8.73 19.52
C PHE A 69 12.11 -8.21 19.50
N ASP A 70 12.71 -8.09 18.32
CA ASP A 70 14.13 -7.73 18.23
C ASP A 70 14.42 -6.37 18.85
N ASN A 71 15.50 -6.30 19.63
CA ASN A 71 15.97 -5.09 20.31
C ASN A 71 14.98 -4.44 21.29
N ILE A 72 13.88 -5.09 21.67
CA ILE A 72 12.97 -4.61 22.70
C ILE A 72 13.49 -5.10 24.06
N ALA A 73 13.92 -4.17 24.91
CA ALA A 73 14.40 -4.48 26.25
C ALA A 73 13.24 -4.50 27.27
N ASP A 74 13.35 -5.38 28.26
CA ASP A 74 12.43 -5.44 29.41
C ASP A 74 10.95 -5.59 29.04
N LEU A 75 10.65 -6.40 28.02
CA LEU A 75 9.30 -6.71 27.60
C LEU A 75 8.58 -7.50 28.71
N ASN A 76 7.44 -6.96 29.19
CA ASN A 76 6.61 -7.63 30.18
C ASN A 76 5.68 -8.64 29.49
N THR A 77 6.05 -9.92 29.54
CA THR A 77 5.28 -11.00 28.88
C THR A 77 4.14 -11.56 29.71
N ASN A 78 4.03 -11.18 30.99
CA ASN A 78 3.07 -11.77 31.92
C ASN A 78 2.02 -10.78 32.46
N GLY A 79 1.83 -9.66 31.78
CA GLY A 79 0.92 -8.63 32.27
C GLY A 79 0.49 -7.62 31.23
N GLU A 80 0.17 -6.43 31.68
CA GLU A 80 -0.21 -5.31 30.82
C GLU A 80 0.96 -4.86 29.94
N MET A 81 0.68 -4.54 28.68
CA MET A 81 1.65 -4.11 27.72
C MET A 81 1.83 -2.58 27.77
N ARG A 82 3.06 -2.12 27.60
CA ARG A 82 3.32 -0.68 27.41
C ARG A 82 3.04 -0.27 25.96
N TYR A 83 2.52 0.93 25.77
CA TYR A 83 2.25 1.46 24.43
C TYR A 83 3.52 1.52 23.56
N ILE A 84 4.66 1.86 24.16
CA ILE A 84 5.95 1.92 23.43
C ILE A 84 6.43 0.53 22.95
N ASP A 85 6.11 -0.56 23.67
CA ASP A 85 6.43 -1.92 23.25
C ASP A 85 5.62 -2.29 21.99
N ALA A 86 4.34 -1.97 21.99
CA ALA A 86 3.48 -2.21 20.84
C ALA A 86 3.92 -1.38 19.60
N LYS A 87 4.32 -0.12 19.80
CA LYS A 87 4.95 0.70 18.74
C LYS A 87 6.23 0.04 18.19
N ALA A 88 7.08 -0.45 19.07
CA ALA A 88 8.33 -1.11 18.67
C ALA A 88 8.07 -2.41 17.90
N MET A 89 7.10 -3.20 18.34
CA MET A 89 6.67 -4.41 17.61
C MET A 89 6.17 -4.09 16.21
N LEU A 90 5.36 -3.05 16.05
CA LEU A 90 4.92 -2.58 14.74
C LEU A 90 6.10 -2.18 13.85
N ILE A 91 7.02 -1.38 14.38
CA ILE A 91 8.22 -0.95 13.63
C ILE A 91 9.07 -2.15 13.21
N ASN A 92 9.25 -3.14 14.09
CA ASN A 92 9.97 -4.37 13.76
C ASN A 92 9.26 -5.21 12.70
N ALA A 93 7.93 -5.23 12.70
CA ALA A 93 7.15 -5.93 11.68
C ALA A 93 7.23 -5.24 10.30
N LEU A 94 7.43 -3.92 10.29
CA LEU A 94 7.50 -3.11 9.07
C LEU A 94 8.90 -3.03 8.46
N SER A 95 9.95 -3.23 9.24
CA SER A 95 11.33 -2.94 8.84
C SER A 95 12.17 -4.19 8.71
N ASP A 96 12.73 -4.39 7.53
CA ASP A 96 13.78 -5.38 7.30
C ASP A 96 15.17 -4.88 7.73
N ASP A 97 15.34 -3.55 7.87
CA ASP A 97 16.61 -2.90 8.21
C ASP A 97 16.59 -2.37 9.65
N LYS A 98 16.74 -3.28 10.60
CA LYS A 98 16.76 -2.96 12.03
C LYS A 98 17.97 -2.12 12.43
N ASP A 99 19.06 -2.18 11.68
CA ASP A 99 20.25 -1.36 11.91
C ASP A 99 19.97 0.12 11.72
N LYS A 100 19.12 0.48 10.75
CA LYS A 100 18.68 1.87 10.58
C LYS A 100 17.88 2.39 11.77
N ILE A 101 17.03 1.56 12.37
CA ILE A 101 16.28 1.92 13.58
C ILE A 101 17.25 2.18 14.73
N MET A 102 18.23 1.30 14.92
CA MET A 102 19.23 1.42 15.97
C MET A 102 20.14 2.64 15.80
N GLN A 103 20.32 3.15 14.58
CA GLN A 103 21.02 4.42 14.31
C GLN A 103 20.24 5.64 14.81
N LEU A 104 18.91 5.56 14.93
CA LEU A 104 18.07 6.64 15.50
C LEU A 104 18.18 6.69 17.02
N GLY A 105 18.57 5.59 17.65
CA GLY A 105 18.74 5.46 19.09
C GLY A 105 18.43 4.05 19.58
N LYS A 106 18.87 3.75 20.80
CA LYS A 106 18.50 2.49 21.45
C LYS A 106 17.02 2.48 21.83
N TYR A 107 16.50 1.29 22.11
CA TYR A 107 15.16 1.14 22.68
C TYR A 107 15.06 1.90 24.03
N PRO A 108 13.97 2.63 24.32
CA PRO A 108 12.79 2.84 23.48
C PRO A 108 12.89 4.03 22.51
N THR A 109 13.91 4.90 22.65
CA THR A 109 14.00 6.20 21.96
C THR A 109 14.04 6.05 20.44
N GLY A 110 14.83 5.12 19.90
CA GLY A 110 14.93 4.91 18.45
C GLY A 110 13.60 4.50 17.84
N TYR A 111 12.86 3.66 18.53
CA TYR A 111 11.53 3.20 18.07
C TYR A 111 10.47 4.31 18.14
N ALA A 112 10.48 5.13 19.18
CA ALA A 112 9.60 6.29 19.28
C ALA A 112 9.86 7.29 18.12
N ILE A 113 11.14 7.55 17.81
CA ILE A 113 11.52 8.41 16.68
C ILE A 113 11.06 7.79 15.34
N ALA A 114 11.27 6.49 15.14
CA ALA A 114 10.86 5.79 13.92
C ALA A 114 9.34 5.80 13.76
N TYR A 115 8.59 5.49 14.81
CA TYR A 115 7.13 5.53 14.79
C TYR A 115 6.60 6.92 14.44
N LYS A 116 7.11 7.96 15.13
CA LYS A 116 6.74 9.34 14.87
C LYS A 116 7.07 9.79 13.44
N ALA A 117 8.20 9.35 12.89
CA ALA A 117 8.61 9.69 11.53
C ALA A 117 7.70 9.04 10.48
N LEU A 118 7.16 7.85 10.75
CA LEU A 118 6.31 7.10 9.83
C LEU A 118 4.82 7.47 9.94
N PHE A 119 4.32 7.65 11.15
CA PHE A 119 2.88 7.75 11.42
C PHE A 119 2.45 9.09 12.04
N GLY A 120 3.42 9.96 12.37
CA GLY A 120 3.15 11.16 13.12
C GLY A 120 2.98 10.89 14.63
N GLU A 121 2.55 11.90 15.34
CA GLU A 121 2.28 11.85 16.79
C GLU A 121 1.28 12.94 17.16
N THR A 122 0.20 12.56 17.77
CA THR A 122 -0.79 13.51 18.29
C THR A 122 -0.24 14.30 19.49
N GLU A 123 -0.90 15.41 19.87
CA GLU A 123 -0.50 16.20 21.05
C GLU A 123 -0.63 15.38 22.33
N ASP A 124 -1.68 14.58 22.43
CA ASP A 124 -1.92 13.69 23.58
C ASP A 124 -0.82 12.63 23.69
N GLU A 125 -0.39 12.05 22.57
CA GLU A 125 0.67 11.04 22.55
C GLU A 125 2.04 11.61 22.95
N ARG A 126 2.34 12.85 22.59
CA ARG A 126 3.58 13.54 23.00
C ARG A 126 3.70 13.69 24.50
N ASN A 127 2.57 13.80 25.17
CA ASN A 127 2.49 14.03 26.62
C ASN A 127 2.39 12.71 27.41
N LEU A 128 2.30 11.56 26.74
CA LEU A 128 2.23 10.27 27.43
C LEU A 128 3.58 9.90 28.08
N PRO A 129 3.58 9.48 29.35
CA PRO A 129 4.75 8.89 29.98
C PRO A 129 5.25 7.66 29.19
N SER A 130 6.57 7.44 29.19
CA SER A 130 7.19 6.31 28.47
C SER A 130 6.73 4.91 28.94
N ASN A 131 6.15 4.84 30.16
CA ASN A 131 5.58 3.62 30.73
C ASN A 131 4.06 3.53 30.62
N SER A 132 3.42 4.38 29.82
CA SER A 132 1.97 4.33 29.59
C SER A 132 1.55 2.98 29.07
N LEU A 133 0.47 2.44 29.64
CA LEU A 133 -0.09 1.18 29.22
C LEU A 133 -0.80 1.27 27.89
N LEU A 134 -0.85 0.16 27.18
CA LEU A 134 -1.54 0.02 25.90
C LEU A 134 -3.04 -0.11 26.15
N THR A 135 -3.81 0.90 25.78
CA THR A 135 -5.27 0.84 25.80
C THR A 135 -5.82 0.13 24.57
N ARG A 136 -7.07 -0.37 24.62
CA ARG A 136 -7.76 -1.00 23.49
C ARG A 136 -7.73 -0.11 22.25
N ALA A 137 -8.08 1.18 22.40
CA ALA A 137 -8.08 2.12 21.28
C ALA A 137 -6.72 2.26 20.60
N LYS A 138 -5.64 2.32 21.40
CA LYS A 138 -4.27 2.38 20.86
C LYS A 138 -3.79 1.08 20.25
N ALA A 139 -4.23 -0.05 20.82
CA ALA A 139 -3.96 -1.38 20.25
C ALA A 139 -4.62 -1.51 18.88
N ASP A 140 -5.90 -1.13 18.75
CA ASP A 140 -6.63 -1.15 17.48
C ASP A 140 -6.00 -0.27 16.42
N GLU A 141 -5.50 0.90 16.81
CA GLU A 141 -4.74 1.77 15.91
C GLU A 141 -3.46 1.10 15.40
N ILE A 142 -2.65 0.51 16.31
CA ILE A 142 -1.41 -0.18 15.91
C ILE A 142 -1.72 -1.39 15.01
N LEU A 143 -2.72 -2.18 15.35
CA LEU A 143 -3.13 -3.33 14.54
C LEU A 143 -3.64 -2.89 13.16
N ARG A 144 -4.39 -1.80 13.08
CA ARG A 144 -4.81 -1.19 11.83
C ARG A 144 -3.60 -0.73 10.99
N LEU A 145 -2.60 -0.11 11.64
CA LEU A 145 -1.36 0.27 10.96
C LEU A 145 -0.57 -0.97 10.50
N ALA A 146 -0.48 -2.01 11.33
CA ALA A 146 0.13 -3.28 10.94
C ALA A 146 -0.58 -3.87 9.72
N LYS A 147 -1.89 -3.96 9.76
CA LYS A 147 -2.70 -4.49 8.68
C LYS A 147 -2.54 -3.70 7.37
N ARG A 148 -2.39 -2.39 7.47
CA ARG A 148 -2.22 -1.49 6.34
C ARG A 148 -0.81 -1.48 5.75
N TYR A 149 0.21 -1.51 6.59
CA TYR A 149 1.59 -1.21 6.19
C TYR A 149 2.55 -2.39 6.26
N VAL A 150 2.23 -3.46 6.98
CA VAL A 150 3.01 -4.69 6.90
C VAL A 150 2.82 -5.26 5.51
N CYS A 151 3.85 -5.13 4.71
CA CYS A 151 3.87 -5.69 3.38
C CYS A 151 4.15 -7.18 3.48
N ASP A 152 3.27 -7.96 2.89
CA ASP A 152 3.62 -9.32 2.55
C ASP A 152 4.84 -9.29 1.64
N LYS A 153 5.94 -9.89 2.07
CA LYS A 153 7.14 -10.07 1.23
C LYS A 153 6.85 -10.93 0.02
N THR A 154 5.79 -11.71 0.11
CA THR A 154 5.29 -12.50 -0.96
C THR A 154 4.03 -11.84 -1.49
N TRP A 155 4.11 -11.12 -2.61
CA TRP A 155 2.99 -10.73 -3.47
C TRP A 155 1.99 -11.90 -3.72
N LEU A 156 2.16 -13.04 -3.02
CA LEU A 156 1.42 -14.29 -3.20
C LEU A 156 -0.07 -14.15 -2.90
N ALA A 157 -0.45 -13.37 -1.89
CA ALA A 157 -1.86 -13.12 -1.59
C ALA A 157 -2.51 -12.28 -2.69
N ALA A 158 -1.85 -11.19 -3.09
CA ALA A 158 -2.27 -10.36 -4.21
C ALA A 158 -2.32 -11.15 -5.51
N TYR A 159 -1.29 -11.94 -5.79
CA TYR A 159 -1.20 -12.83 -6.93
C TYR A 159 -2.38 -13.81 -7.00
N ASN A 160 -2.66 -14.54 -5.93
CA ASN A 160 -3.76 -15.50 -5.91
C ASN A 160 -5.12 -14.83 -6.09
N ALA A 161 -5.36 -13.72 -5.37
CA ALA A 161 -6.61 -12.98 -5.49
C ALA A 161 -6.83 -12.43 -6.91
N VAL A 162 -5.79 -11.84 -7.52
CA VAL A 162 -5.85 -11.29 -8.88
C VAL A 162 -6.01 -12.41 -9.92
N LYS A 163 -5.30 -13.52 -9.77
CA LYS A 163 -5.43 -14.68 -10.63
C LYS A 163 -6.86 -15.25 -10.63
N ASP A 164 -7.43 -15.40 -9.44
CA ASP A 164 -8.77 -15.97 -9.28
C ASP A 164 -9.87 -15.00 -9.75
N SER A 165 -9.61 -13.68 -9.69
CA SER A 165 -10.56 -12.65 -10.12
C SER A 165 -10.66 -12.51 -11.64
N GLY A 166 -9.64 -12.93 -12.40
CA GLY A 166 -9.55 -12.68 -13.85
C GLY A 166 -9.31 -11.23 -14.26
N LEU A 167 -9.02 -10.34 -13.32
CA LEU A 167 -8.81 -8.90 -13.58
C LEU A 167 -7.46 -8.57 -14.21
N PHE A 168 -6.54 -9.51 -14.29
CA PHE A 168 -5.21 -9.26 -14.83
C PHE A 168 -4.98 -10.04 -16.13
N VAL A 169 -4.70 -9.32 -17.18
CA VAL A 169 -4.33 -9.87 -18.49
C VAL A 169 -2.94 -9.35 -18.81
N PRO A 170 -1.95 -10.15 -18.77
CA PRO A 170 -1.72 -11.52 -19.22
C PRO A 170 -1.97 -12.62 -18.16
N THR A 171 -2.19 -13.82 -18.66
CA THR A 171 -2.54 -15.00 -17.83
C THR A 171 -1.37 -15.93 -17.51
N ASP A 172 -0.14 -15.58 -17.90
CA ASP A 172 1.03 -16.36 -17.51
C ASP A 172 1.56 -15.90 -16.16
N TYR A 173 1.15 -16.59 -15.13
CA TYR A 173 1.48 -16.33 -13.72
C TYR A 173 2.72 -17.11 -13.24
N SER A 174 3.65 -17.46 -14.11
CA SER A 174 4.90 -18.07 -13.68
C SER A 174 5.76 -17.10 -12.87
N ALA A 175 6.55 -17.62 -11.93
CA ALA A 175 7.47 -16.80 -11.12
C ALA A 175 8.48 -16.02 -11.98
N GLU A 176 8.86 -16.58 -13.14
CA GLU A 176 9.74 -15.95 -14.12
C GLU A 176 9.11 -14.67 -14.70
N ASN A 177 7.82 -14.71 -14.99
CA ASN A 177 7.09 -13.56 -15.53
C ASN A 177 6.90 -12.43 -14.50
N MET A 178 6.95 -12.70 -13.19
CA MET A 178 6.74 -11.66 -12.18
C MET A 178 7.79 -10.53 -12.25
N SER A 179 8.98 -10.82 -12.73
CA SER A 179 10.05 -9.83 -12.95
C SER A 179 10.02 -9.17 -14.32
N ARG A 180 9.23 -9.68 -15.26
CA ARG A 180 9.08 -9.11 -16.61
C ARG A 180 8.34 -7.77 -16.53
N THR A 181 8.76 -6.82 -17.36
CA THR A 181 8.06 -5.53 -17.48
C THR A 181 6.77 -5.66 -18.28
N LEU A 182 5.78 -4.86 -17.90
CA LEU A 182 4.47 -4.79 -18.53
C LEU A 182 4.53 -3.83 -19.73
N THR A 183 3.96 -4.24 -20.87
CA THR A 183 3.78 -3.33 -21.99
C THR A 183 2.53 -2.45 -21.82
N ARG A 184 2.47 -1.34 -22.56
CA ARG A 184 1.31 -0.44 -22.56
C ARG A 184 0.05 -1.14 -23.08
N ALA A 185 0.18 -2.06 -24.04
CA ALA A 185 -0.93 -2.87 -24.52
C ALA A 185 -1.46 -3.82 -23.44
N GLU A 186 -0.57 -4.50 -22.71
CA GLU A 186 -0.95 -5.38 -21.60
C GLU A 186 -1.59 -4.61 -20.45
N ALA A 187 -1.08 -3.42 -20.15
CA ALA A 187 -1.69 -2.51 -19.19
C ALA A 187 -3.12 -2.11 -19.63
N ALA A 188 -3.31 -1.74 -20.89
CA ALA A 188 -4.62 -1.41 -21.42
C ALA A 188 -5.60 -2.60 -21.32
N MET A 189 -5.17 -3.80 -21.67
CA MET A 189 -6.02 -5.01 -21.54
C MET A 189 -6.42 -5.27 -20.08
N THR A 190 -5.48 -5.10 -19.14
CA THR A 190 -5.75 -5.24 -17.71
C THR A 190 -6.77 -4.22 -17.21
N ILE A 191 -6.58 -2.95 -17.53
CA ILE A 191 -7.52 -1.88 -17.14
C ILE A 191 -8.89 -2.07 -17.81
N ALA A 192 -8.93 -2.52 -19.07
CA ALA A 192 -10.19 -2.82 -19.77
C ALA A 192 -10.96 -3.97 -19.09
N ALA A 193 -10.28 -4.98 -18.56
CA ALA A 193 -10.92 -6.05 -17.80
C ALA A 193 -11.61 -5.52 -16.53
N VAL A 194 -10.99 -4.57 -15.84
CA VAL A 194 -11.58 -3.90 -14.67
C VAL A 194 -12.81 -3.05 -15.05
N LYS A 195 -12.78 -2.40 -16.21
CA LYS A 195 -13.88 -1.52 -16.72
C LYS A 195 -14.84 -2.25 -17.68
N ALA A 196 -14.90 -3.58 -17.63
CA ALA A 196 -15.68 -4.37 -18.59
C ALA A 196 -17.16 -3.96 -18.64
N ASP A 197 -17.77 -3.62 -17.53
CA ASP A 197 -19.18 -3.20 -17.46
C ASP A 197 -19.42 -1.88 -18.17
N GLU A 198 -18.55 -0.90 -18.04
CA GLU A 198 -18.63 0.40 -18.73
C GLU A 198 -18.33 0.24 -20.21
N ILE A 199 -17.32 -0.56 -20.55
CA ILE A 199 -16.94 -0.83 -21.93
C ILE A 199 -18.08 -1.53 -22.68
N SER A 200 -18.79 -2.45 -22.04
CA SER A 200 -19.93 -3.16 -22.63
C SER A 200 -21.06 -2.22 -23.11
N LYS A 201 -21.10 -0.98 -22.62
CA LYS A 201 -22.08 0.04 -22.97
C LYS A 201 -21.64 0.95 -24.13
N LEU A 202 -20.38 0.84 -24.55
CA LEU A 202 -19.84 1.63 -25.66
C LEU A 202 -20.31 1.04 -27.01
N SER A 203 -20.72 1.90 -27.94
CA SER A 203 -21.19 1.49 -29.28
C SER A 203 -20.07 1.42 -30.31
N ASP A 204 -18.97 2.17 -30.08
CA ASP A 204 -17.84 2.28 -30.96
C ASP A 204 -16.61 2.69 -30.13
N TYR A 205 -15.52 1.95 -30.26
CA TYR A 205 -14.27 2.19 -29.54
C TYR A 205 -13.02 1.74 -30.30
N GLU A 206 -13.04 1.84 -31.62
CA GLU A 206 -11.81 1.69 -32.40
C GLU A 206 -10.83 2.83 -32.01
N PRO A 207 -9.55 2.51 -31.80
CA PRO A 207 -8.57 3.51 -31.40
C PRO A 207 -8.16 4.42 -32.56
N ASP A 208 -7.94 5.70 -32.27
CA ASP A 208 -7.48 6.71 -33.24
C ASP A 208 -5.95 6.77 -33.40
N PHE A 209 -5.20 5.77 -32.85
CA PHE A 209 -3.75 5.78 -32.87
C PHE A 209 -3.16 5.12 -34.12
N VAL A 210 -2.20 5.79 -34.75
CA VAL A 210 -1.61 5.36 -36.03
C VAL A 210 -0.79 4.07 -35.94
N ASP A 211 -0.35 3.68 -34.76
CA ASP A 211 0.48 2.53 -34.47
C ASP A 211 -0.28 1.37 -33.81
N VAL A 212 -1.61 1.46 -33.72
CA VAL A 212 -2.44 0.39 -33.16
C VAL A 212 -3.16 -0.33 -34.29
N THR A 213 -2.84 -1.62 -34.48
CA THR A 213 -3.45 -2.45 -35.51
C THR A 213 -4.89 -2.80 -35.11
N ALA A 214 -5.87 -2.42 -35.90
CA ALA A 214 -7.28 -2.74 -35.68
C ALA A 214 -7.55 -4.26 -35.66
N GLY A 215 -8.59 -4.65 -34.91
CA GLY A 215 -9.05 -6.04 -34.84
C GLY A 215 -8.23 -6.95 -33.90
N THR A 216 -7.27 -6.42 -33.16
CA THR A 216 -6.57 -7.16 -32.09
C THR A 216 -7.29 -6.97 -30.74
N ALA A 217 -7.10 -7.90 -29.78
CA ALA A 217 -7.65 -7.72 -28.43
C ALA A 217 -7.12 -6.45 -27.74
N ALA A 218 -5.87 -6.09 -28.00
CA ALA A 218 -5.27 -4.86 -27.49
C ALA A 218 -5.91 -3.61 -28.13
N SER A 219 -6.24 -3.62 -29.45
CA SER A 219 -6.86 -2.46 -30.09
C SER A 219 -8.23 -2.15 -29.51
N GLY A 220 -9.07 -3.14 -29.26
CA GLY A 220 -10.36 -2.94 -28.61
C GLY A 220 -10.23 -2.37 -27.19
N ALA A 221 -9.29 -2.90 -26.39
CA ALA A 221 -9.01 -2.37 -25.06
C ALA A 221 -8.51 -0.92 -25.10
N ILE A 222 -7.54 -0.62 -25.96
CA ILE A 222 -6.96 0.72 -26.12
C ILE A 222 -8.03 1.73 -26.56
N GLY A 223 -8.82 1.40 -27.58
CA GLY A 223 -9.89 2.28 -28.06
C GLY A 223 -10.97 2.54 -27.03
N ALA A 224 -11.39 1.49 -26.30
CA ALA A 224 -12.36 1.64 -25.23
C ALA A 224 -11.84 2.56 -24.11
N LEU A 225 -10.59 2.39 -23.68
CA LEU A 225 -9.99 3.23 -22.63
C LEU A 225 -9.68 4.66 -23.12
N GLN A 226 -9.39 4.83 -24.40
CA GLN A 226 -9.33 6.17 -25.01
C GLN A 226 -10.70 6.86 -24.94
N LYS A 227 -11.76 6.17 -25.28
CA LYS A 227 -13.13 6.69 -25.22
C LYS A 227 -13.56 7.06 -23.79
N LEU A 228 -13.11 6.30 -22.80
CA LEU A 228 -13.33 6.58 -21.38
C LEU A 228 -12.37 7.66 -20.81
N GLY A 229 -11.43 8.18 -21.60
CA GLY A 229 -10.47 9.21 -21.17
C GLY A 229 -9.37 8.70 -20.23
N ILE A 230 -9.21 7.36 -20.10
CA ILE A 230 -8.22 6.74 -19.20
C ILE A 230 -6.83 6.75 -19.84
N PHE A 231 -6.75 6.46 -21.16
CA PHE A 231 -5.53 6.53 -21.96
C PHE A 231 -5.67 7.54 -23.10
N ASN A 232 -4.73 8.47 -23.20
CA ASN A 232 -4.78 9.53 -24.20
C ASN A 232 -3.71 9.43 -25.31
N GLY A 233 -2.79 8.46 -25.24
CA GLY A 233 -1.66 8.37 -26.16
C GLY A 233 -0.64 9.51 -26.02
N TYR A 234 0.16 9.71 -27.06
CA TYR A 234 1.19 10.73 -27.13
C TYR A 234 0.82 11.83 -28.12
N GLU A 235 1.49 12.98 -28.03
CA GLU A 235 1.25 14.16 -28.90
C GLU A 235 1.48 13.88 -30.39
N ASP A 236 2.28 12.87 -30.72
CA ASP A 236 2.54 12.44 -32.09
C ASP A 236 1.45 11.53 -32.69
N GLY A 237 0.37 11.30 -31.98
CA GLY A 237 -0.75 10.46 -32.41
C GLY A 237 -0.48 8.96 -32.24
N THR A 238 0.57 8.56 -31.51
CA THR A 238 0.88 7.16 -31.22
C THR A 238 0.38 6.73 -29.84
N PHE A 239 0.16 5.43 -29.65
CA PHE A 239 -0.07 4.80 -28.35
C PHE A 239 1.16 4.09 -27.82
N ARG A 240 2.01 3.59 -28.71
CA ARG A 240 3.21 2.80 -28.42
C ARG A 240 2.89 1.51 -27.66
N PRO A 241 2.07 0.61 -28.22
CA PRO A 241 1.54 -0.56 -27.53
C PRO A 241 2.63 -1.50 -26.99
N ASP A 242 3.74 -1.64 -27.71
CA ASP A 242 4.84 -2.54 -27.38
C ASP A 242 5.88 -1.93 -26.40
N ASN A 243 5.78 -0.62 -26.12
CA ASN A 243 6.65 0.01 -25.14
C ASN A 243 6.26 -0.40 -23.72
N ASN A 244 7.26 -0.47 -22.84
CA ASN A 244 6.98 -0.63 -21.42
C ASN A 244 6.23 0.59 -20.88
N ILE A 245 5.27 0.32 -19.97
CA ILE A 245 4.60 1.37 -19.20
C ILE A 245 5.35 1.63 -17.89
N SER A 246 5.47 2.89 -17.48
CA SER A 246 6.08 3.21 -16.18
C SER A 246 5.13 2.93 -15.01
N ILE A 247 5.70 2.83 -13.80
CA ILE A 247 4.93 2.65 -12.57
C ILE A 247 3.90 3.78 -12.43
N LEU A 248 4.31 5.03 -12.65
CA LEU A 248 3.42 6.19 -12.50
C LEU A 248 2.32 6.23 -13.56
N GLU A 249 2.64 5.92 -14.83
CA GLU A 249 1.64 5.83 -15.89
C GLU A 249 0.59 4.75 -15.60
N PHE A 250 1.02 3.60 -15.08
CA PHE A 250 0.10 2.53 -14.68
C PHE A 250 -0.78 2.94 -13.50
N TYR A 251 -0.22 3.59 -12.46
CA TYR A 251 -1.02 4.16 -11.36
C TYR A 251 -2.03 5.18 -11.86
N LYS A 252 -1.61 6.11 -12.73
CA LYS A 252 -2.53 7.07 -13.34
C LYS A 252 -3.71 6.37 -13.98
N ALA A 253 -3.46 5.37 -14.82
CA ALA A 253 -4.52 4.63 -15.50
C ALA A 253 -5.44 3.90 -14.51
N CYS A 254 -4.89 3.27 -13.47
CA CYS A 254 -5.65 2.61 -12.42
C CYS A 254 -6.48 3.61 -11.59
N ILE A 255 -5.92 4.75 -11.21
CA ILE A 255 -6.60 5.81 -10.44
C ILE A 255 -7.77 6.37 -11.26
N CYS A 256 -7.57 6.66 -12.54
CA CYS A 256 -8.66 7.10 -13.43
C CYS A 256 -9.73 6.01 -13.58
N ALA A 257 -9.33 4.75 -13.75
CA ALA A 257 -10.26 3.63 -13.87
C ALA A 257 -11.07 3.36 -12.59
N ALA A 258 -10.51 3.67 -11.43
CA ALA A 258 -11.19 3.55 -10.13
C ALA A 258 -11.97 4.81 -9.73
N ASP A 259 -12.07 5.81 -10.61
CA ASP A 259 -12.75 7.11 -10.37
C ASP A 259 -12.17 7.89 -9.17
N LEU A 260 -10.92 7.61 -8.80
CA LEU A 260 -10.24 8.28 -7.67
C LEU A 260 -9.63 9.63 -8.05
N GLU A 261 -9.54 9.95 -9.33
CA GLU A 261 -8.92 11.19 -9.82
C GLU A 261 -9.60 12.46 -9.28
N GLN A 262 -10.89 12.41 -9.02
CA GLN A 262 -11.68 13.52 -8.48
C GLN A 262 -11.19 14.00 -7.11
N TYR A 263 -10.50 13.17 -6.35
CA TYR A 263 -9.96 13.51 -5.02
C TYR A 263 -8.57 14.17 -5.10
N GLY A 264 -7.92 14.12 -6.26
CA GLY A 264 -6.59 14.71 -6.46
C GLY A 264 -6.63 16.18 -6.82
N ARG A 265 -5.58 16.92 -6.42
CA ARG A 265 -5.37 18.33 -6.79
C ARG A 265 -4.02 18.49 -7.48
N GLY A 266 -3.89 19.54 -8.27
CA GLY A 266 -2.68 19.81 -9.05
C GLY A 266 -2.70 19.09 -10.41
N GLU A 267 -1.54 19.02 -11.03
CA GLU A 267 -1.34 18.43 -12.34
C GLU A 267 -0.45 17.19 -12.28
N TYR A 268 -0.32 16.49 -13.40
CA TYR A 268 0.65 15.38 -13.55
C TYR A 268 2.10 15.91 -13.42
N PRO A 269 3.00 15.23 -12.71
CA PRO A 269 2.81 13.94 -12.01
C PRO A 269 2.30 14.05 -10.56
N ASP A 270 2.39 15.23 -9.94
CA ASP A 270 2.22 15.44 -8.49
C ASP A 270 0.83 15.01 -8.00
N ARG A 271 -0.20 15.26 -8.81
CA ARG A 271 -1.58 14.83 -8.52
C ARG A 271 -1.68 13.35 -8.22
N TYR A 272 -1.11 12.52 -9.08
CA TYR A 272 -1.20 11.06 -8.96
C TYR A 272 -0.28 10.51 -7.87
N THR A 273 0.90 11.07 -7.70
CA THR A 273 1.81 10.72 -6.60
C THR A 273 1.16 11.00 -5.24
N ALA A 274 0.47 12.14 -5.11
CA ALA A 274 -0.29 12.48 -3.92
C ALA A 274 -1.44 11.50 -3.66
N LEU A 275 -2.19 11.08 -4.71
CA LEU A 275 -3.27 10.11 -4.59
C LEU A 275 -2.76 8.71 -4.20
N VAL A 276 -1.64 8.26 -4.76
CA VAL A 276 -0.99 6.99 -4.37
C VAL A 276 -0.66 7.00 -2.88
N THR A 277 -0.17 8.14 -2.37
CA THR A 277 0.15 8.30 -0.94
C THR A 277 -1.11 8.39 -0.09
N TYR A 278 -2.08 9.21 -0.51
CA TYR A 278 -3.32 9.47 0.24
C TYR A 278 -4.14 8.20 0.45
N PHE A 279 -4.30 7.40 -0.61
CA PHE A 279 -5.04 6.15 -0.57
C PHE A 279 -4.17 4.94 -0.21
N ASP A 280 -2.89 5.13 0.09
CA ASP A 280 -1.92 4.06 0.38
C ASP A 280 -1.89 2.94 -0.65
N LEU A 281 -1.95 3.30 -1.92
CA LEU A 281 -2.03 2.33 -3.02
C LEU A 281 -0.70 1.59 -3.28
N CYS A 282 0.36 1.91 -2.54
CA CYS A 282 1.67 1.28 -2.66
C CYS A 282 1.92 0.18 -1.60
N GLY A 283 0.88 -0.29 -0.90
CA GLY A 283 0.98 -1.43 0.01
C GLY A 283 1.59 -2.64 -0.70
N GLY A 284 2.48 -3.39 -0.04
CA GLY A 284 3.16 -4.56 -0.63
C GLY A 284 4.28 -4.26 -1.65
N MET A 285 4.61 -2.98 -1.89
CA MET A 285 5.60 -2.57 -2.90
C MET A 285 7.02 -2.40 -2.33
N GLY A 286 7.28 -2.87 -1.12
CA GLY A 286 8.58 -2.76 -0.46
C GLY A 286 8.82 -1.39 0.17
N ASN A 287 10.07 -0.93 0.17
CA ASN A 287 10.43 0.36 0.76
C ASN A 287 9.77 1.52 0.00
N LYS A 288 8.84 2.23 0.66
CA LYS A 288 8.09 3.34 0.04
C LYS A 288 8.99 4.43 -0.52
N THR A 289 10.06 4.81 0.17
CA THR A 289 10.99 5.85 -0.31
C THR A 289 11.67 5.43 -1.61
N GLU A 290 12.19 4.22 -1.66
CA GLU A 290 12.82 3.65 -2.86
C GLU A 290 11.80 3.50 -4.00
N PHE A 291 10.57 3.10 -3.67
CA PHE A 291 9.49 3.00 -4.63
C PHE A 291 9.16 4.34 -5.28
N PHE A 292 9.01 5.42 -4.50
CA PHE A 292 8.73 6.75 -5.04
C PHE A 292 9.90 7.35 -5.84
N GLU A 293 11.14 6.91 -5.61
CA GLU A 293 12.29 7.28 -6.44
C GLU A 293 12.29 6.59 -7.82
N LYS A 294 11.48 5.54 -8.00
CA LYS A 294 11.45 4.70 -9.20
C LYS A 294 10.18 4.83 -10.04
N LEU A 295 9.30 5.77 -9.74
CA LEU A 295 8.00 5.91 -10.41
C LEU A 295 8.06 6.02 -11.94
N ASP A 296 9.14 6.57 -12.48
CA ASP A 296 9.36 6.71 -13.94
C ASP A 296 9.98 5.45 -14.57
N THR A 297 10.30 4.42 -13.78
CA THR A 297 10.84 3.17 -14.31
C THR A 297 9.72 2.24 -14.79
N PRO A 298 10.03 1.31 -15.74
CA PRO A 298 9.07 0.31 -16.18
C PRO A 298 8.51 -0.52 -15.02
N ILE A 299 7.19 -0.68 -14.98
CA ILE A 299 6.53 -1.54 -14.00
C ILE A 299 6.72 -3.02 -14.34
N THR A 300 6.93 -3.85 -13.32
CA THR A 300 6.95 -5.30 -13.49
C THR A 300 5.55 -5.91 -13.33
N TYR A 301 5.36 -7.13 -13.80
CA TYR A 301 4.12 -7.88 -13.62
C TYR A 301 3.74 -8.02 -12.15
N GLY A 302 4.68 -8.40 -11.29
CA GLY A 302 4.43 -8.53 -9.86
C GLY A 302 3.96 -7.22 -9.23
N GLN A 303 4.57 -6.10 -9.60
CA GLN A 303 4.14 -4.77 -9.14
C GLN A 303 2.75 -4.41 -9.66
N ALA A 304 2.47 -4.66 -10.95
CA ALA A 304 1.16 -4.39 -11.53
C ALA A 304 0.05 -5.21 -10.88
N ILE A 305 0.29 -6.50 -10.60
CA ILE A 305 -0.62 -7.38 -9.85
C ILE A 305 -0.90 -6.78 -8.46
N GLN A 306 0.14 -6.34 -7.75
CA GLN A 306 -0.02 -5.73 -6.43
C GLN A 306 -0.86 -4.45 -6.47
N ILE A 307 -0.67 -3.60 -7.49
CA ILE A 307 -1.48 -2.39 -7.67
C ILE A 307 -2.94 -2.73 -7.93
N VAL A 308 -3.21 -3.68 -8.82
CA VAL A 308 -4.58 -4.13 -9.11
C VAL A 308 -5.24 -4.69 -7.85
N TYR A 309 -4.52 -5.48 -7.07
CA TYR A 309 -5.00 -5.97 -5.79
C TYR A 309 -5.35 -4.83 -4.83
N ASN A 310 -4.42 -3.91 -4.63
CA ASN A 310 -4.58 -2.80 -3.68
C ASN A 310 -5.78 -1.92 -4.00
N ILE A 311 -6.11 -1.76 -5.28
CA ILE A 311 -7.18 -0.85 -5.71
C ILE A 311 -8.55 -1.55 -5.73
N TRP A 312 -8.62 -2.80 -6.16
CA TRP A 312 -9.92 -3.45 -6.44
C TRP A 312 -10.24 -4.67 -5.59
N LEU A 313 -9.24 -5.32 -5.01
CA LEU A 313 -9.43 -6.60 -4.32
C LEU A 313 -9.10 -6.56 -2.84
N ASP A 314 -8.31 -5.60 -2.38
CA ASP A 314 -8.08 -5.40 -0.96
C ASP A 314 -9.36 -4.85 -0.31
N LYS A 315 -10.03 -5.69 0.48
CA LYS A 315 -11.32 -5.34 1.11
C LYS A 315 -11.23 -4.15 2.06
N GLU A 316 -10.04 -3.81 2.54
CA GLU A 316 -9.82 -2.64 3.39
C GLU A 316 -9.73 -1.35 2.59
N ASN A 317 -9.22 -1.43 1.36
CA ASN A 317 -9.22 -0.31 0.43
C ASN A 317 -10.59 -0.12 -0.26
N VAL A 318 -11.43 -1.15 -0.33
CA VAL A 318 -12.81 -1.06 -0.87
C VAL A 318 -13.71 -0.14 -0.02
N MET A 319 -13.35 0.17 1.22
CA MET A 319 -14.01 1.24 1.98
C MET A 319 -13.89 2.63 1.31
N LEU A 320 -13.02 2.80 0.33
CA LEU A 320 -12.94 4.02 -0.49
C LEU A 320 -14.16 4.23 -1.38
N GLY A 321 -14.88 3.16 -1.74
CA GLY A 321 -16.16 3.25 -2.45
C GLY A 321 -17.34 3.79 -1.61
N ASP A 322 -17.20 3.84 -0.29
CA ASP A 322 -18.25 4.36 0.61
C ASP A 322 -18.08 5.85 0.97
N LEU A 323 -16.91 6.44 0.69
CA LEU A 323 -16.70 7.88 0.90
C LEU A 323 -17.54 8.75 -0.06
N SER A 324 -17.99 8.18 -1.17
CA SER A 324 -18.91 8.88 -2.10
C SER A 324 -20.36 8.95 -1.60
N LYS A 325 -20.70 8.24 -0.51
CA LYS A 325 -22.08 8.19 0.04
C LYS A 325 -22.30 9.10 1.25
N THR A 326 -21.28 9.81 1.70
CA THR A 326 -21.36 10.67 2.90
C THR A 326 -21.53 12.16 2.60
N GLU A 327 -21.73 12.55 1.32
CA GLU A 327 -22.09 13.91 0.92
C GLU A 327 -23.46 13.94 0.19
N GLU A 328 -24.50 13.47 0.87
CA GLU A 328 -25.90 13.84 0.59
C GLU A 328 -26.57 14.48 1.83
#